data_3720df3515a9c728663d739cb21eb4d4
#
_entry.id   3720df3515a9c728663d739cb21eb4d4
#
_cell.length_a   1.000
_cell.length_b   1.000
_cell.length_c   1.000
_cell.angle_alpha   90.00
_cell.angle_beta   90.00
_cell.angle_gamma   90.00
#
_symmetry.space_group_name_H-M   'P 1'
#
loop_
_entity.id
_entity.type
_entity.pdbx_description
1 polymer ?
#
loop_
_entity_poly.entity_id
_entity_poly.type
_entity_poly.pdbx_seq_one_letter_code
_entity_poly.pdbx_strand_id
1 'polypeptide(L)'
;MANDLNINWKDGVGEVTDQPLTVSPGSGSGDAVVSFGSVMNKGLDRTLELEITTPKGVKKTLTVNQEGCRQAYITSDGKRWLTSDNRVYGVLKSDAPCQCFDVIPNTITFKIDDADSNSLIESCGDSSWIKGRRCLVKKIDAGVAICYLDGNSSELFHDGVTAASLDGSMGQWMTDIPSYRYSHKGGGYDLSDTSNIPNLIHQITLTHNDSDDNITGWGTLGLFRRCLVGVTEAVNVSGKLWSKKGGQSTGSLKPKVFHNYATALGDGFDIIDYEIHCKIAHLFYAKYANRNPQEMSKFGYGENSYDRIIGTTSLLGNNDGKTDTQISFLGIEDLYGGKYECMSGIHSNGSVYYIYDGFEPDKVPTASYRTVDVGGSARNGYISKVYWGEHGDMIPIKVSASSTTHYCDLGSVANSGWPVAMRSNYSAGGKGGIAYFGASTYSDSSSAYVGSRIQYRGPIQVIEDPAEFISLPVGF
;
A
#
# COMPACT_ATOMS: atom_id res chain seq x y z
N MET A 1 58.98 -9.56 9.98
CA MET A 1 58.07 -9.72 11.13
C MET A 1 56.68 -9.48 10.59
N ALA A 2 55.90 -10.52 10.55
CA ALA A 2 54.53 -10.43 10.10
C ALA A 2 53.73 -9.56 11.11
N ASN A 3 53.12 -8.53 10.61
CA ASN A 3 52.26 -7.67 11.42
C ASN A 3 50.88 -8.28 11.42
N ASP A 4 50.58 -9.04 12.46
CA ASP A 4 49.25 -9.61 12.63
C ASP A 4 48.26 -8.49 12.94
N LEU A 5 47.33 -8.25 12.02
CA LEU A 5 46.12 -7.47 12.26
C LEU A 5 45.22 -8.33 13.15
N ASN A 6 45.08 -7.96 14.40
CA ASN A 6 44.06 -8.56 15.27
C ASN A 6 42.70 -7.92 14.98
N ILE A 7 41.81 -8.68 14.44
CA ILE A 7 40.44 -8.28 14.12
C ILE A 7 39.51 -8.92 15.14
N ASN A 8 38.96 -8.12 16.04
CA ASN A 8 37.96 -8.56 16.99
C ASN A 8 36.58 -8.00 16.57
N TRP A 9 35.65 -8.89 16.35
CA TRP A 9 34.29 -8.55 16.08
C TRP A 9 33.46 -8.55 17.37
N LYS A 10 32.70 -7.48 17.59
CA LYS A 10 31.75 -7.41 18.67
C LYS A 10 30.41 -6.97 18.08
N ASP A 11 29.36 -7.72 18.30
CA ASP A 11 28.01 -7.21 18.26
C ASP A 11 27.62 -6.78 19.68
N GLY A 12 26.52 -6.04 19.82
CA GLY A 12 26.06 -5.57 21.13
C GLY A 12 25.66 -6.67 22.12
N VAL A 13 25.87 -7.95 21.78
CA VAL A 13 25.40 -9.13 22.54
C VAL A 13 26.53 -10.10 22.89
N GLY A 14 27.72 -10.00 22.25
CA GLY A 14 28.89 -10.87 22.55
C GLY A 14 29.80 -11.15 21.36
N GLU A 15 30.71 -12.14 21.51
CA GLU A 15 31.60 -12.55 20.42
C GLU A 15 30.80 -13.22 19.29
N VAL A 16 30.97 -12.71 18.04
CA VAL A 16 30.38 -13.30 16.86
C VAL A 16 31.15 -14.53 16.44
N THR A 17 30.54 -15.70 16.51
CA THR A 17 31.16 -16.98 16.16
C THR A 17 31.31 -17.21 14.66
N ASP A 18 30.55 -16.49 13.83
CA ASP A 18 30.66 -16.55 12.36
C ASP A 18 31.39 -15.32 11.85
N GLN A 19 32.48 -15.52 11.08
CA GLN A 19 33.23 -14.42 10.50
C GLN A 19 32.37 -13.67 9.48
N PRO A 20 31.84 -12.48 9.82
CA PRO A 20 30.85 -11.79 8.97
C PRO A 20 31.47 -11.07 7.78
N LEU A 21 32.81 -10.92 7.76
CA LEU A 21 33.56 -10.26 6.69
C LEU A 21 34.88 -10.99 6.44
N THR A 22 35.23 -11.06 5.17
CA THR A 22 36.63 -11.44 4.78
C THR A 22 37.42 -10.16 4.58
N VAL A 23 38.63 -10.12 5.12
CA VAL A 23 39.56 -8.99 4.98
C VAL A 23 40.70 -9.42 4.09
N SER A 24 40.97 -8.67 3.03
CA SER A 24 42.11 -8.93 2.13
C SER A 24 42.80 -7.62 1.72
N PRO A 25 44.10 -7.52 1.76
CA PRO A 25 45.04 -8.48 2.37
C PRO A 25 45.05 -8.40 3.89
N GLY A 26 45.23 -9.54 4.56
CA GLY A 26 45.30 -9.61 6.03
C GLY A 26 46.60 -9.01 6.61
N SER A 27 47.55 -8.60 5.79
CA SER A 27 48.78 -7.95 6.20
C SER A 27 49.43 -7.14 5.06
N GLY A 28 50.02 -6.01 5.35
CA GLY A 28 50.72 -5.15 4.39
C GLY A 28 51.59 -4.11 5.08
N SER A 29 52.60 -3.57 4.37
CA SER A 29 53.43 -2.45 4.81
C SER A 29 53.23 -1.27 3.86
N GLY A 30 52.98 -0.07 4.39
CA GLY A 30 52.70 1.14 3.61
C GLY A 30 51.20 1.42 3.49
N ASP A 31 50.83 2.26 2.53
CA ASP A 31 49.40 2.56 2.23
C ASP A 31 48.80 1.34 1.54
N ALA A 32 48.04 0.55 2.28
CA ALA A 32 47.33 -0.61 1.75
C ALA A 32 45.83 -0.34 1.64
N VAL A 33 45.23 -0.67 0.49
CA VAL A 33 43.79 -0.73 0.35
C VAL A 33 43.32 -2.03 0.96
N VAL A 34 42.56 -1.93 2.03
CA VAL A 34 41.92 -3.09 2.66
C VAL A 34 40.54 -3.26 2.06
N SER A 35 40.35 -4.38 1.37
CA SER A 35 39.02 -4.73 0.80
C SER A 35 38.26 -5.64 1.77
N PHE A 36 37.01 -5.34 1.96
CA PHE A 36 36.10 -6.13 2.78
C PHE A 36 35.12 -6.88 1.87
N GLY A 37 35.07 -8.20 1.99
CA GLY A 37 34.02 -9.02 1.41
C GLY A 37 32.96 -9.33 2.47
N SER A 38 31.71 -8.98 2.25
CA SER A 38 30.65 -9.32 3.19
C SER A 38 30.18 -10.75 2.98
N VAL A 39 30.08 -11.53 4.05
CA VAL A 39 29.29 -12.76 4.08
C VAL A 39 27.86 -12.36 4.40
N MET A 40 26.90 -13.00 3.71
CA MET A 40 25.47 -12.74 3.92
C MET A 40 25.14 -12.83 5.43
N ASN A 41 24.63 -11.74 5.98
CA ASN A 41 24.14 -11.75 7.35
C ASN A 41 22.81 -12.50 7.40
N LYS A 42 22.81 -13.69 7.98
CA LYS A 42 21.63 -14.55 8.14
C LYS A 42 20.78 -14.17 9.35
N GLY A 43 21.12 -13.12 10.04
CA GLY A 43 20.42 -12.62 11.22
C GLY A 43 19.77 -11.26 11.00
N LEU A 44 19.54 -10.54 12.08
CA LEU A 44 19.06 -9.16 12.09
C LEU A 44 20.07 -8.19 11.50
N ASP A 45 19.58 -6.99 11.15
CA ASP A 45 20.46 -5.84 10.95
C ASP A 45 21.34 -5.70 12.17
N ARG A 46 22.64 -5.62 11.94
CA ARG A 46 23.59 -5.51 13.03
C ARG A 46 24.63 -4.44 12.74
N THR A 47 25.07 -3.81 13.79
CA THR A 47 26.22 -2.91 13.78
C THR A 47 27.40 -3.66 14.32
N LEU A 48 28.43 -3.78 13.51
CA LEU A 48 29.68 -4.44 13.88
C LEU A 48 30.74 -3.38 14.10
N GLU A 49 31.54 -3.53 15.14
CA GLU A 49 32.72 -2.74 15.36
C GLU A 49 33.96 -3.54 15.02
N LEU A 50 34.72 -3.03 14.05
CA LEU A 50 36.00 -3.57 13.66
C LEU A 50 37.10 -2.75 14.32
N GLU A 51 37.80 -3.33 15.30
CA GLU A 51 38.97 -2.71 15.87
C GLU A 51 40.22 -3.12 15.10
N ILE A 52 40.84 -2.16 14.44
CA ILE A 52 42.14 -2.34 13.76
C ILE A 52 43.24 -1.83 14.66
N THR A 53 44.12 -2.73 15.08
CA THR A 53 45.29 -2.37 15.91
C THR A 53 46.55 -2.46 15.07
N THR A 54 47.29 -1.37 14.99
CA THR A 54 48.62 -1.36 14.34
C THR A 54 49.69 -1.95 15.26
N PRO A 55 50.85 -2.42 14.72
CA PRO A 55 51.94 -2.92 15.53
C PRO A 55 52.52 -1.91 16.55
N LYS A 56 52.23 -0.64 16.34
CA LYS A 56 52.60 0.44 17.29
C LYS A 56 51.52 0.70 18.35
N GLY A 57 50.49 -0.15 18.41
CA GLY A 57 49.43 -0.05 19.40
C GLY A 57 48.36 1.04 19.09
N VAL A 58 48.41 1.66 17.91
CA VAL A 58 47.35 2.62 17.52
C VAL A 58 46.11 1.82 17.12
N LYS A 59 45.02 2.14 17.78
CA LYS A 59 43.72 1.52 17.54
C LYS A 59 42.83 2.43 16.70
N LYS A 60 42.16 1.87 15.71
CA LYS A 60 41.08 2.51 14.98
C LYS A 60 39.85 1.59 14.99
N THR A 61 38.71 2.16 15.28
CA THR A 61 37.41 1.47 15.19
C THR A 61 36.72 1.90 13.91
N LEU A 62 36.29 0.93 13.13
CA LEU A 62 35.43 1.11 11.97
C LEU A 62 34.07 0.51 12.31
N THR A 63 33.05 1.31 12.22
CA THR A 63 31.66 0.83 12.39
C THR A 63 31.13 0.35 11.04
N VAL A 64 30.68 -0.89 10.96
CA VAL A 64 30.08 -1.49 9.76
C VAL A 64 28.64 -1.84 10.08
N ASN A 65 27.71 -1.18 9.41
CA ASN A 65 26.30 -1.56 9.46
C ASN A 65 26.06 -2.62 8.40
N GLN A 66 25.72 -3.82 8.83
CA GLN A 66 25.37 -4.92 7.94
C GLN A 66 23.87 -5.17 8.04
N GLU A 67 23.19 -4.90 6.94
CA GLU A 67 21.78 -5.29 6.83
C GLU A 67 21.67 -6.81 6.99
N GLY A 68 20.75 -7.24 7.84
CA GLY A 68 20.43 -8.65 7.96
C GLY A 68 19.90 -9.16 6.63
N CYS A 69 20.24 -10.37 6.29
CA CYS A 69 19.34 -11.13 5.44
C CYS A 69 17.98 -10.98 6.10
N ARG A 70 17.00 -10.43 5.41
CA ARG A 70 15.67 -10.16 5.96
C ARG A 70 15.01 -11.46 6.40
N GLN A 71 15.64 -12.13 7.35
CA GLN A 71 15.10 -13.29 8.04
C GLN A 71 13.97 -12.79 8.92
N ALA A 72 12.80 -13.24 8.60
CA ALA A 72 11.73 -13.20 9.53
C ALA A 72 12.07 -14.14 10.69
N TYR A 73 11.98 -13.69 11.91
CA TYR A 73 11.97 -14.59 13.05
C TYR A 73 10.56 -14.86 13.47
N ILE A 74 10.44 -16.04 14.07
CA ILE A 74 9.19 -16.49 14.64
C ILE A 74 8.96 -15.67 15.90
N THR A 75 7.79 -15.07 16.04
CA THR A 75 7.37 -14.47 17.29
C THR A 75 7.29 -15.52 18.40
N SER A 76 7.34 -15.10 19.65
CA SER A 76 7.29 -16.02 20.81
C SER A 76 6.02 -16.90 20.85
N ASP A 77 4.97 -16.51 20.14
CA ASP A 77 3.76 -17.31 19.95
C ASP A 77 3.86 -18.30 18.77
N GLY A 78 4.99 -18.33 18.08
CA GLY A 78 5.28 -19.26 16.99
C GLY A 78 4.52 -18.99 15.68
N LYS A 79 3.84 -17.86 15.55
CA LYS A 79 2.87 -17.65 14.46
C LYS A 79 3.28 -16.64 13.40
N ARG A 80 4.23 -15.77 13.66
CA ARG A 80 4.57 -14.68 12.77
C ARG A 80 6.05 -14.63 12.47
N TRP A 81 6.39 -14.24 11.26
CA TRP A 81 7.72 -13.88 10.85
C TRP A 81 7.84 -12.37 10.92
N LEU A 82 8.79 -11.90 11.71
CA LEU A 82 9.11 -10.48 11.82
C LEU A 82 10.48 -10.21 11.21
N THR A 83 10.63 -9.08 10.58
CA THR A 83 11.93 -8.54 10.23
C THR A 83 12.50 -7.70 11.35
N SER A 84 13.76 -7.29 11.19
CA SER A 84 14.46 -6.42 12.11
C SER A 84 13.72 -5.13 12.44
N ASP A 85 12.89 -4.64 11.51
CA ASP A 85 12.02 -3.48 11.71
C ASP A 85 10.62 -3.83 12.25
N ASN A 86 10.45 -5.04 12.80
CA ASN A 86 9.19 -5.59 13.32
C ASN A 86 8.04 -5.64 12.30
N ARG A 87 8.36 -5.66 11.00
CA ARG A 87 7.33 -5.87 9.97
C ARG A 87 7.00 -7.35 9.88
N VAL A 88 5.73 -7.66 9.74
CA VAL A 88 5.28 -9.04 9.53
C VAL A 88 5.52 -9.43 8.07
N TYR A 89 6.36 -10.43 7.85
CA TYR A 89 6.66 -10.98 6.52
C TYR A 89 5.87 -12.25 6.21
N GLY A 90 5.33 -12.89 7.21
CA GLY A 90 4.55 -14.10 7.00
C GLY A 90 4.10 -14.74 8.30
N VAL A 91 3.30 -15.76 8.15
CA VAL A 91 2.77 -16.58 9.24
C VAL A 91 3.09 -18.02 8.97
N LEU A 92 3.67 -18.68 9.96
CA LEU A 92 3.89 -20.11 9.89
C LEU A 92 2.58 -20.85 10.17
N LYS A 93 2.21 -21.73 9.26
CA LYS A 93 1.12 -22.70 9.48
C LYS A 93 1.59 -23.99 10.13
N SER A 94 2.90 -24.22 10.20
CA SER A 94 3.52 -25.42 10.77
C SER A 94 4.78 -25.06 11.54
N ASP A 95 5.17 -25.94 12.46
CA ASP A 95 6.39 -25.84 13.28
C ASP A 95 7.70 -26.01 12.45
N ALA A 96 7.65 -25.86 11.14
CA ALA A 96 8.82 -25.96 10.30
C ALA A 96 9.79 -24.80 10.59
N PRO A 97 11.09 -25.08 10.78
CA PRO A 97 12.07 -24.03 10.99
C PRO A 97 12.11 -23.12 9.76
N CYS A 98 12.24 -21.82 10.02
CA CYS A 98 12.38 -20.81 8.98
C CYS A 98 13.51 -21.18 8.02
N GLN A 99 13.19 -21.47 6.78
CA GLN A 99 14.19 -21.61 5.73
C GLN A 99 14.48 -20.22 5.17
N CYS A 100 15.76 -19.88 5.05
CA CYS A 100 16.16 -18.70 4.29
C CYS A 100 15.75 -18.89 2.84
N PHE A 101 14.82 -18.07 2.37
CA PHE A 101 14.52 -17.99 0.95
C PHE A 101 15.51 -17.00 0.32
N ASP A 102 16.01 -17.31 -0.86
CA ASP A 102 16.64 -16.31 -1.69
C ASP A 102 15.62 -15.22 -2.00
N VAL A 103 15.77 -14.06 -1.40
CA VAL A 103 14.88 -12.93 -1.64
C VAL A 103 15.16 -12.40 -3.03
N ILE A 104 14.22 -12.58 -3.95
CA ILE A 104 14.29 -11.95 -5.26
C ILE A 104 14.03 -10.45 -5.05
N PRO A 105 14.96 -9.55 -5.39
CA PRO A 105 14.76 -8.12 -5.23
C PRO A 105 13.46 -7.64 -5.88
N ASN A 106 12.81 -6.68 -5.25
CA ASN A 106 11.57 -6.08 -5.73
C ASN A 106 10.40 -7.08 -5.92
N THR A 107 10.49 -8.26 -5.31
CA THR A 107 9.45 -9.30 -5.49
C THR A 107 8.96 -9.79 -4.14
N ILE A 108 7.65 -9.85 -3.98
CA ILE A 108 6.99 -10.39 -2.79
C ILE A 108 5.85 -11.30 -3.20
N THR A 109 5.73 -12.42 -2.49
CA THR A 109 4.64 -13.39 -2.70
C THR A 109 3.86 -13.54 -1.40
N PHE A 110 2.54 -13.51 -1.48
CA PHE A 110 1.68 -13.86 -0.35
C PHE A 110 0.68 -14.96 -0.74
N LYS A 111 0.27 -15.73 0.27
CA LYS A 111 -0.68 -16.84 0.12
C LYS A 111 -1.87 -16.63 1.01
N ILE A 112 -3.05 -16.88 0.47
CA ILE A 112 -4.33 -16.86 1.17
C ILE A 112 -4.97 -18.24 1.01
N ASP A 113 -5.34 -18.85 2.14
CA ASP A 113 -6.07 -20.11 2.19
C ASP A 113 -7.51 -19.84 2.63
N ASP A 114 -8.46 -20.13 1.78
CA ASP A 114 -9.88 -19.90 2.09
C ASP A 114 -10.42 -20.84 3.17
N ALA A 115 -9.77 -21.97 3.41
CA ALA A 115 -10.14 -22.89 4.48
C ALA A 115 -9.69 -22.37 5.86
N ASP A 116 -8.68 -21.52 5.89
CA ASP A 116 -8.13 -20.98 7.12
C ASP A 116 -8.95 -19.77 7.60
N SER A 117 -9.65 -19.94 8.71
CA SER A 117 -10.40 -18.87 9.33
C SER A 117 -9.53 -17.79 10.01
N ASN A 118 -8.22 -18.05 10.17
CA ASN A 118 -7.29 -17.07 10.70
C ASN A 118 -7.19 -15.86 9.75
N SER A 119 -7.18 -14.66 10.33
CA SER A 119 -7.00 -13.42 9.56
C SER A 119 -5.57 -13.25 9.03
N LEU A 120 -4.60 -14.00 9.55
CA LEU A 120 -3.22 -13.95 9.12
C LEU A 120 -3.03 -14.70 7.78
N ILE A 121 -2.09 -14.21 6.99
CA ILE A 121 -1.68 -14.80 5.71
C ILE A 121 -0.17 -15.08 5.72
N GLU A 122 0.28 -15.92 4.80
CA GLU A 122 1.72 -16.11 4.56
C GLU A 122 2.21 -15.05 3.57
N SER A 123 3.28 -14.34 3.90
CA SER A 123 3.92 -13.41 2.96
C SER A 123 5.44 -13.53 3.07
N CYS A 124 6.13 -13.58 1.93
CA CYS A 124 7.56 -13.76 1.84
C CYS A 124 8.14 -13.00 0.65
N GLY A 125 9.25 -12.30 0.86
CA GLY A 125 9.94 -11.59 -0.20
C GLY A 125 10.35 -10.16 0.17
N ASP A 126 10.72 -9.38 -0.86
CA ASP A 126 11.15 -8.00 -0.70
C ASP A 126 9.96 -7.03 -0.73
N SER A 127 9.65 -6.44 0.41
CA SER A 127 8.61 -5.41 0.56
C SER A 127 9.15 -3.98 0.60
N SER A 128 10.45 -3.77 0.45
CA SER A 128 11.08 -2.45 0.60
C SER A 128 10.57 -1.41 -0.40
N TRP A 129 10.17 -1.87 -1.57
CA TRP A 129 9.61 -1.05 -2.62
C TRP A 129 8.13 -0.67 -2.38
N ILE A 130 7.43 -1.38 -1.46
CA ILE A 130 6.04 -1.08 -1.12
C ILE A 130 5.99 0.19 -0.27
N LYS A 131 6.04 1.32 -0.93
CA LYS A 131 5.98 2.65 -0.33
C LYS A 131 5.34 3.62 -1.30
N GLY A 132 4.55 4.55 -0.79
CA GLY A 132 4.12 5.73 -1.52
C GLY A 132 5.01 6.92 -1.17
N ARG A 133 5.20 7.82 -2.10
CA ARG A 133 5.92 9.08 -1.89
C ARG A 133 4.94 10.24 -2.00
N ARG A 134 4.75 10.99 -0.93
CA ARG A 134 3.93 12.19 -0.97
C ARG A 134 4.57 13.24 -1.86
N CYS A 135 3.74 13.94 -2.63
CA CYS A 135 4.16 14.98 -3.55
C CYS A 135 3.10 16.08 -3.66
N LEU A 136 3.50 17.24 -4.10
CA LEU A 136 2.60 18.26 -4.62
C LEU A 136 2.49 18.08 -6.15
N VAL A 137 1.29 18.35 -6.66
CA VAL A 137 0.93 18.10 -8.07
C VAL A 137 0.36 19.37 -8.66
N LYS A 138 0.88 19.77 -9.82
CA LYS A 138 0.39 20.89 -10.62
C LYS A 138 0.03 20.42 -12.02
N LYS A 139 -1.00 21.01 -12.62
CA LYS A 139 -1.37 20.71 -13.98
C LYS A 139 -0.43 21.40 -14.96
N ILE A 140 -0.01 20.69 -15.99
CA ILE A 140 0.77 21.18 -17.12
C ILE A 140 0.09 20.75 -18.43
N ASP A 141 0.55 21.28 -19.58
CA ASP A 141 -0.07 21.00 -20.90
C ASP A 141 -0.10 19.50 -21.25
N ALA A 142 0.95 18.76 -20.88
CA ALA A 142 1.10 17.35 -21.21
C ALA A 142 0.88 16.42 -19.99
N GLY A 143 -0.04 16.75 -19.09
CA GLY A 143 -0.33 15.94 -17.90
C GLY A 143 -0.12 16.68 -16.60
N VAL A 144 0.70 16.17 -15.70
CA VAL A 144 0.99 16.79 -14.41
C VAL A 144 2.49 16.85 -14.12
N ALA A 145 2.90 17.94 -13.46
CA ALA A 145 4.21 18.04 -12.82
C ALA A 145 4.07 17.69 -11.32
N ILE A 146 5.02 16.92 -10.80
CA ILE A 146 5.11 16.63 -9.38
C ILE A 146 6.46 17.03 -8.81
N CYS A 147 6.45 17.46 -7.55
CA CYS A 147 7.65 17.57 -6.73
C CYS A 147 7.44 16.83 -5.43
N TYR A 148 8.39 15.97 -5.09
CA TYR A 148 8.28 15.15 -3.89
C TYR A 148 8.45 15.97 -2.62
N LEU A 149 7.79 15.51 -1.57
CA LEU A 149 7.93 16.04 -0.23
C LEU A 149 8.95 15.24 0.56
N ASP A 150 9.46 15.81 1.64
CA ASP A 150 10.39 15.15 2.54
C ASP A 150 9.74 13.95 3.22
N GLY A 151 10.52 12.89 3.40
CA GLY A 151 10.03 11.62 3.97
C GLY A 151 9.62 11.73 5.44
N ASN A 152 10.13 12.72 6.17
CA ASN A 152 9.86 12.93 7.58
C ASN A 152 8.88 14.09 7.82
N SER A 153 8.74 15.00 6.86
CA SER A 153 7.85 16.17 6.98
C SER A 153 7.21 16.52 5.65
N SER A 154 5.91 16.30 5.52
CA SER A 154 5.17 16.73 4.32
C SER A 154 5.08 18.26 4.15
N GLU A 155 5.52 19.05 5.14
CA GLU A 155 5.56 20.52 5.06
C GLU A 155 6.87 21.06 4.50
N LEU A 156 7.77 20.15 4.09
CA LEU A 156 9.00 20.46 3.37
C LEU A 156 9.04 19.69 2.06
N PHE A 157 9.67 20.27 1.05
CA PHE A 157 10.04 19.52 -0.15
C PHE A 157 11.19 18.55 0.18
N HIS A 158 11.48 17.64 -0.71
CA HIS A 158 12.46 16.57 -0.54
C HIS A 158 13.90 17.05 -0.30
N ASP A 159 14.19 18.33 -0.54
CA ASP A 159 15.46 18.97 -0.19
C ASP A 159 15.63 19.19 1.34
N GLY A 160 14.57 18.98 2.11
CA GLY A 160 14.53 19.11 3.57
C GLY A 160 14.58 20.55 4.10
N VAL A 161 14.51 21.55 3.22
CA VAL A 161 14.63 22.99 3.61
C VAL A 161 13.56 23.87 3.00
N THR A 162 13.14 23.64 1.77
CA THR A 162 12.12 24.46 1.10
C THR A 162 10.74 24.13 1.64
N ALA A 163 10.03 25.14 2.13
CA ALA A 163 8.69 24.96 2.70
C ALA A 163 7.66 24.63 1.63
N ALA A 164 6.79 23.69 1.94
CA ALA A 164 5.66 23.27 1.12
C ALA A 164 4.34 23.62 1.80
N SER A 165 3.40 24.26 1.06
CA SER A 165 2.04 24.47 1.54
C SER A 165 1.11 23.39 1.04
N LEU A 166 0.41 22.75 1.96
CA LEU A 166 -0.50 21.63 1.69
C LEU A 166 -1.98 22.05 1.62
N ASP A 167 -2.26 23.36 1.70
CA ASP A 167 -3.60 23.93 1.71
C ASP A 167 -4.27 24.05 0.34
N GLY A 168 -3.58 23.62 -0.71
CA GLY A 168 -3.99 23.72 -2.11
C GLY A 168 -3.37 24.90 -2.86
N SER A 169 -2.75 25.86 -2.18
CA SER A 169 -2.11 27.03 -2.85
C SER A 169 -0.92 26.64 -3.74
N MET A 170 -0.26 25.51 -3.44
CA MET A 170 0.85 24.97 -4.22
C MET A 170 0.46 23.75 -5.07
N GLY A 171 -0.83 23.41 -5.17
CA GLY A 171 -1.32 22.28 -5.97
C GLY A 171 -2.05 21.22 -5.14
N GLN A 172 -2.33 20.10 -5.77
CA GLN A 172 -2.95 18.93 -5.12
C GLN A 172 -1.91 18.19 -4.26
N TRP A 173 -2.30 17.79 -3.06
CA TRP A 173 -1.45 16.96 -2.20
C TRP A 173 -1.75 15.49 -2.45
N MET A 174 -0.85 14.80 -3.14
CA MET A 174 -1.07 13.41 -3.56
C MET A 174 0.08 12.51 -3.12
N THR A 175 -0.13 11.22 -3.23
CA THR A 175 0.91 10.21 -3.08
C THR A 175 1.12 9.49 -4.41
N ASP A 176 2.37 9.28 -4.76
CA ASP A 176 2.81 8.56 -5.93
C ASP A 176 3.00 7.09 -5.54
N ILE A 177 2.26 6.20 -6.17
CA ILE A 177 2.29 4.76 -5.95
C ILE A 177 2.93 4.08 -7.16
N PRO A 178 4.05 3.36 -6.99
CA PRO A 178 4.79 2.75 -8.09
C PRO A 178 3.97 1.68 -8.82
N SER A 179 4.36 1.36 -10.04
CA SER A 179 3.83 0.21 -10.78
C SER A 179 4.27 -1.11 -10.18
N TYR A 180 3.57 -2.17 -10.48
CA TYR A 180 4.04 -3.53 -10.25
C TYR A 180 3.34 -4.54 -11.16
N ARG A 181 4.02 -5.64 -11.43
CA ARG A 181 3.46 -6.79 -12.11
C ARG A 181 2.81 -7.73 -11.10
N TYR A 182 1.65 -8.23 -11.48
CA TYR A 182 0.84 -9.14 -10.70
C TYR A 182 0.81 -10.51 -11.38
N SER A 183 0.99 -11.56 -10.61
CA SER A 183 0.68 -12.91 -11.06
C SER A 183 -0.07 -13.66 -9.97
N HIS A 184 -1.05 -14.44 -10.38
CA HIS A 184 -1.87 -15.26 -9.51
C HIS A 184 -1.72 -16.74 -9.90
N LYS A 185 -1.41 -17.56 -8.91
CA LYS A 185 -1.46 -19.03 -9.00
C LYS A 185 -2.47 -19.52 -7.97
N GLY A 186 -3.33 -20.41 -8.38
CA GLY A 186 -4.43 -20.94 -7.59
C GLY A 186 -5.60 -21.24 -8.51
N GLY A 187 -6.57 -22.01 -8.07
CA GLY A 187 -7.77 -22.24 -8.83
C GLY A 187 -8.56 -20.94 -8.98
N GLY A 188 -9.12 -20.69 -10.16
CA GLY A 188 -10.21 -19.75 -10.31
C GLY A 188 -11.47 -20.34 -9.67
N TYR A 189 -12.32 -19.49 -9.12
CA TYR A 189 -13.64 -19.92 -8.69
C TYR A 189 -14.51 -20.21 -9.90
N ASP A 190 -15.22 -21.32 -9.88
CA ASP A 190 -16.36 -21.50 -10.77
C ASP A 190 -17.53 -20.71 -10.18
N LEU A 191 -17.71 -19.51 -10.67
CA LEU A 191 -18.78 -18.62 -10.21
C LEU A 191 -20.15 -18.99 -10.77
N SER A 192 -20.24 -19.99 -11.66
CA SER A 192 -21.53 -20.52 -12.15
C SER A 192 -22.28 -21.35 -11.08
N ASP A 193 -21.56 -21.90 -10.09
CA ASP A 193 -22.15 -22.54 -8.90
C ASP A 193 -21.72 -21.84 -7.60
N THR A 194 -22.35 -20.69 -7.33
CA THR A 194 -22.08 -19.92 -6.12
C THR A 194 -22.63 -20.55 -4.84
N SER A 195 -23.44 -21.60 -4.93
CA SER A 195 -23.95 -22.32 -3.77
C SER A 195 -22.86 -23.16 -3.09
N ASN A 196 -21.84 -23.59 -3.83
CA ASN A 196 -20.76 -24.44 -3.36
C ASN A 196 -19.38 -23.93 -3.77
N ILE A 197 -19.04 -22.71 -3.35
CA ILE A 197 -17.72 -22.12 -3.64
C ILE A 197 -16.63 -22.90 -2.88
N PRO A 198 -15.69 -23.56 -3.56
CA PRO A 198 -14.69 -24.41 -2.93
C PRO A 198 -13.71 -23.56 -2.08
N ASN A 199 -13.01 -24.21 -1.16
CA ASN A 199 -11.87 -23.62 -0.51
C ASN A 199 -10.66 -23.71 -1.44
N LEU A 200 -10.04 -22.58 -1.73
CA LEU A 200 -8.88 -22.48 -2.61
C LEU A 200 -7.68 -21.91 -1.86
N ILE A 201 -6.51 -22.23 -2.35
CA ILE A 201 -5.26 -21.56 -1.94
C ILE A 201 -4.84 -20.63 -3.08
N HIS A 202 -4.77 -19.35 -2.78
CA HIS A 202 -4.31 -18.33 -3.71
C HIS A 202 -2.87 -17.95 -3.38
N GLN A 203 -2.00 -18.00 -4.39
CA GLN A 203 -0.64 -17.49 -4.30
C GLN A 203 -0.51 -16.30 -5.25
N ILE A 204 -0.23 -15.16 -4.70
CA ILE A 204 -0.16 -13.88 -5.41
C ILE A 204 1.26 -13.34 -5.31
N THR A 205 1.87 -13.07 -6.46
CA THR A 205 3.23 -12.52 -6.54
C THR A 205 3.17 -11.14 -7.15
N LEU A 206 3.81 -10.18 -6.48
CA LEU A 206 3.96 -8.80 -6.91
C LEU A 206 5.44 -8.55 -7.19
N THR A 207 5.76 -7.99 -8.36
CA THR A 207 7.13 -7.65 -8.75
C THR A 207 7.17 -6.22 -9.25
N HIS A 208 7.94 -5.36 -8.59
CA HIS A 208 8.16 -3.98 -9.01
C HIS A 208 9.29 -3.90 -10.05
N ASN A 209 9.11 -3.03 -11.03
CA ASN A 209 10.13 -2.71 -12.02
C ASN A 209 10.04 -1.21 -12.34
N ASP A 210 11.07 -0.46 -12.02
CA ASP A 210 11.12 1.00 -12.23
C ASP A 210 10.83 1.41 -13.68
N SER A 211 11.17 0.56 -14.67
CA SER A 211 10.87 0.84 -16.07
C SER A 211 9.36 0.86 -16.37
N ASP A 212 8.57 0.16 -15.57
CA ASP A 212 7.12 0.13 -15.73
C ASP A 212 6.45 1.41 -15.21
N ASP A 213 7.12 2.20 -14.36
CA ASP A 213 6.60 3.47 -13.84
C ASP A 213 6.45 4.55 -14.92
N ASN A 214 7.09 4.37 -16.07
CA ASN A 214 6.93 5.26 -17.21
C ASN A 214 5.70 4.91 -18.09
N ILE A 215 5.02 3.79 -17.80
CA ILE A 215 3.84 3.36 -18.55
C ILE A 215 2.60 4.03 -17.95
N THR A 216 1.84 4.73 -18.77
CA THR A 216 0.63 5.48 -18.38
C THR A 216 -0.67 4.76 -18.77
N GLY A 217 -1.80 5.25 -18.24
CA GLY A 217 -3.13 4.77 -18.57
C GLY A 217 -3.64 3.65 -17.66
N TRP A 218 -4.65 2.92 -18.13
CA TRP A 218 -5.20 1.76 -17.40
C TRP A 218 -4.23 0.59 -17.44
N GLY A 219 -4.27 -0.22 -16.38
CA GLY A 219 -3.54 -1.47 -16.30
C GLY A 219 -3.99 -2.46 -17.39
N THR A 220 -3.11 -3.39 -17.66
CA THR A 220 -3.39 -4.53 -18.53
C THR A 220 -3.24 -5.81 -17.71
N LEU A 221 -3.66 -6.95 -18.27
CA LEU A 221 -3.48 -8.23 -17.59
C LEU A 221 -2.06 -8.35 -16.98
N GLY A 222 -2.00 -8.51 -15.67
CA GLY A 222 -0.76 -8.68 -14.93
C GLY A 222 0.06 -7.41 -14.67
N LEU A 223 -0.44 -6.21 -14.98
CA LEU A 223 0.28 -4.95 -14.72
C LEU A 223 -0.62 -3.90 -14.07
N PHE A 224 -0.27 -3.49 -12.87
CA PHE A 224 -0.80 -2.28 -12.22
C PHE A 224 0.15 -1.12 -12.48
N ARG A 225 -0.33 -0.10 -13.18
CA ARG A 225 0.49 1.06 -13.59
C ARG A 225 0.69 2.04 -12.46
N ARG A 226 1.73 2.87 -12.55
CA ARG A 226 1.96 4.01 -11.65
C ARG A 226 0.74 4.93 -11.64
N CYS A 227 0.40 5.46 -10.47
CA CYS A 227 -0.72 6.37 -10.29
C CYS A 227 -0.47 7.34 -9.13
N LEU A 228 -1.14 8.47 -9.17
CA LEU A 228 -1.21 9.38 -8.03
C LEU A 228 -2.58 9.23 -7.36
N VAL A 229 -2.59 9.21 -6.02
CA VAL A 229 -3.81 9.12 -5.20
C VAL A 229 -3.80 10.26 -4.21
N GLY A 230 -4.93 10.93 -4.02
CA GLY A 230 -5.06 11.99 -3.02
C GLY A 230 -4.67 11.51 -1.63
N VAL A 231 -3.82 12.26 -0.94
CA VAL A 231 -3.43 11.92 0.45
C VAL A 231 -4.64 11.94 1.35
N THR A 232 -5.53 12.91 1.18
CA THR A 232 -6.74 13.08 1.99
C THR A 232 -8.00 12.69 1.20
N GLU A 233 -9.08 12.42 1.91
CA GLU A 233 -10.42 12.50 1.32
C GLU A 233 -10.62 13.87 0.68
N ALA A 234 -11.43 13.91 -0.41
CA ALA A 234 -11.54 15.09 -1.24
C ALA A 234 -12.40 16.21 -0.62
N VAL A 235 -11.97 17.45 -0.86
CA VAL A 235 -12.73 18.66 -0.56
C VAL A 235 -13.20 19.29 -1.86
N ASN A 236 -14.48 19.63 -1.93
CA ASN A 236 -15.01 20.41 -3.05
C ASN A 236 -14.62 21.90 -2.90
N VAL A 237 -13.95 22.43 -3.89
CA VAL A 237 -13.66 23.86 -4.03
C VAL A 237 -14.18 24.32 -5.38
N SER A 238 -15.26 25.06 -5.39
CA SER A 238 -15.85 25.65 -6.62
C SER A 238 -16.11 24.65 -7.74
N GLY A 239 -16.63 23.45 -7.39
CA GLY A 239 -16.97 22.42 -8.40
C GLY A 239 -15.76 21.59 -8.86
N LYS A 240 -14.67 21.60 -8.14
CA LYS A 240 -13.50 20.75 -8.35
C LYS A 240 -13.12 20.06 -7.04
N LEU A 241 -12.67 18.81 -7.12
CA LEU A 241 -12.20 18.07 -5.95
C LEU A 241 -10.72 18.38 -5.66
N TRP A 242 -10.42 18.56 -4.39
CA TRP A 242 -9.06 18.84 -3.92
C TRP A 242 -8.65 17.86 -2.83
N SER A 243 -7.43 17.32 -2.96
CA SER A 243 -6.70 16.69 -1.87
C SER A 243 -5.78 17.71 -1.26
N LYS A 244 -6.05 18.10 -0.01
CA LYS A 244 -5.33 19.17 0.68
C LYS A 244 -5.42 19.03 2.19
N LYS A 245 -4.54 19.71 2.92
CA LYS A 245 -4.57 19.77 4.38
C LYS A 245 -5.63 20.76 4.86
N GLY A 246 -6.32 20.39 5.92
CA GLY A 246 -7.27 21.23 6.65
C GLY A 246 -8.67 21.29 6.03
N GLY A 247 -9.62 21.59 6.89
CA GLY A 247 -11.04 21.53 6.58
C GLY A 247 -11.61 20.13 6.74
N GLN A 248 -12.86 19.97 6.38
CA GLN A 248 -13.58 18.70 6.41
C GLN A 248 -13.72 18.15 4.99
N SER A 249 -13.64 16.83 4.84
CA SER A 249 -13.92 16.19 3.56
C SER A 249 -15.37 16.43 3.13
N THR A 250 -15.57 16.59 1.83
CA THR A 250 -16.91 16.86 1.28
C THR A 250 -17.75 15.60 1.32
N GLY A 251 -18.93 15.71 1.93
CA GLY A 251 -20.01 14.74 1.87
C GLY A 251 -21.25 15.32 1.21
N SER A 252 -22.37 14.60 1.30
CA SER A 252 -23.71 15.06 0.84
C SER A 252 -23.82 15.38 -0.65
N LEU A 253 -22.87 14.93 -1.46
CA LEU A 253 -22.96 14.96 -2.91
C LEU A 253 -23.32 13.58 -3.45
N LYS A 254 -23.92 13.55 -4.65
CA LYS A 254 -24.17 12.31 -5.38
C LYS A 254 -22.86 11.76 -5.94
N PRO A 255 -22.64 10.43 -6.02
CA PRO A 255 -21.45 9.84 -6.64
C PRO A 255 -21.12 10.41 -8.01
N LYS A 256 -22.14 10.62 -8.86
CA LYS A 256 -21.98 11.25 -10.18
C LYS A 256 -21.41 12.67 -10.10
N VAL A 257 -21.75 13.45 -9.06
CA VAL A 257 -21.25 14.81 -8.88
C VAL A 257 -19.79 14.77 -8.43
N PHE A 258 -19.41 13.82 -7.56
CA PHE A 258 -18.00 13.61 -7.20
C PHE A 258 -17.17 13.27 -8.44
N HIS A 259 -17.63 12.34 -9.29
CA HIS A 259 -16.95 12.03 -10.55
C HIS A 259 -16.79 13.26 -11.44
N ASN A 260 -17.87 14.03 -11.66
CA ASN A 260 -17.81 15.23 -12.49
C ASN A 260 -16.81 16.28 -11.95
N TYR A 261 -16.74 16.44 -10.61
CA TYR A 261 -15.81 17.39 -9.98
C TYR A 261 -14.36 16.91 -10.00
N ALA A 262 -14.13 15.60 -10.00
CA ALA A 262 -12.79 15.04 -10.17
C ALA A 262 -12.31 15.23 -11.62
N THR A 263 -13.12 14.87 -12.61
CA THR A 263 -12.78 15.00 -14.04
C THR A 263 -12.69 16.45 -14.49
N ALA A 264 -13.32 17.39 -13.79
CA ALA A 264 -13.15 18.83 -14.03
C ALA A 264 -11.72 19.35 -13.76
N LEU A 265 -10.87 18.57 -13.10
CA LEU A 265 -9.44 18.86 -12.94
C LEU A 265 -8.67 18.68 -14.26
N GLY A 266 -9.17 17.85 -15.17
CA GLY A 266 -8.58 17.57 -16.49
C GLY A 266 -8.40 16.09 -16.77
N ASP A 267 -7.90 15.79 -17.96
CA ASP A 267 -7.69 14.42 -18.42
C ASP A 267 -6.79 13.64 -17.46
N GLY A 268 -7.14 12.38 -17.24
CA GLY A 268 -6.44 11.48 -16.31
C GLY A 268 -6.87 11.61 -14.85
N PHE A 269 -7.62 12.67 -14.47
CA PHE A 269 -8.21 12.78 -13.14
C PHE A 269 -9.58 12.10 -13.07
N ASP A 270 -9.82 11.41 -11.97
CA ASP A 270 -11.11 10.84 -11.61
C ASP A 270 -11.22 10.69 -10.09
N ILE A 271 -12.37 10.25 -9.60
CA ILE A 271 -12.48 9.67 -8.26
C ILE A 271 -11.70 8.35 -8.23
N ILE A 272 -11.25 7.93 -7.04
CA ILE A 272 -10.53 6.66 -6.92
C ILE A 272 -11.28 5.54 -7.63
N ASP A 273 -10.56 4.73 -8.41
CA ASP A 273 -11.19 3.66 -9.16
C ASP A 273 -10.94 2.28 -8.56
N TYR A 274 -11.66 1.31 -9.09
CA TYR A 274 -11.60 -0.07 -8.65
C TYR A 274 -10.20 -0.69 -8.82
N GLU A 275 -9.50 -0.38 -9.91
CA GLU A 275 -8.16 -0.92 -10.13
C GLU A 275 -7.19 -0.42 -9.07
N ILE A 276 -7.24 0.87 -8.72
CA ILE A 276 -6.39 1.43 -7.66
C ILE A 276 -6.79 0.85 -6.29
N HIS A 277 -8.08 0.62 -6.04
CA HIS A 277 -8.52 -0.07 -4.84
C HIS A 277 -7.88 -1.47 -4.72
N CYS A 278 -7.95 -2.28 -5.77
CA CYS A 278 -7.31 -3.59 -5.80
C CYS A 278 -5.79 -3.48 -5.61
N LYS A 279 -5.16 -2.52 -6.30
CA LYS A 279 -3.72 -2.23 -6.20
C LYS A 279 -3.29 -1.98 -4.75
N ILE A 280 -3.98 -1.08 -4.06
CA ILE A 280 -3.69 -0.73 -2.67
C ILE A 280 -3.88 -1.94 -1.75
N ALA A 281 -4.94 -2.72 -1.97
CA ALA A 281 -5.23 -3.91 -1.17
C ALA A 281 -4.15 -4.99 -1.33
N HIS A 282 -3.69 -5.26 -2.55
CA HIS A 282 -2.57 -6.20 -2.78
C HIS A 282 -1.31 -5.77 -2.03
N LEU A 283 -0.95 -4.48 -2.15
CA LEU A 283 0.23 -3.93 -1.47
C LEU A 283 0.09 -4.02 0.05
N PHE A 284 -1.11 -3.81 0.57
CA PHE A 284 -1.39 -3.94 1.99
C PHE A 284 -1.19 -5.38 2.49
N TYR A 285 -1.81 -6.35 1.83
CA TYR A 285 -1.69 -7.76 2.23
C TYR A 285 -0.27 -8.28 2.06
N ALA A 286 0.41 -7.91 0.99
CA ALA A 286 1.81 -8.26 0.80
C ALA A 286 2.69 -7.71 1.92
N LYS A 287 2.47 -6.46 2.34
CA LYS A 287 3.32 -5.79 3.33
C LYS A 287 3.06 -6.25 4.75
N TYR A 288 1.81 -6.46 5.11
CA TYR A 288 1.42 -6.69 6.51
C TYR A 288 1.07 -8.13 6.84
N ALA A 289 0.88 -8.99 5.85
CA ALA A 289 0.54 -10.40 6.03
C ALA A 289 -0.67 -10.61 6.96
N ASN A 290 -1.66 -9.72 6.89
CA ASN A 290 -2.84 -9.78 7.74
C ASN A 290 -4.08 -9.32 6.97
N ARG A 291 -5.15 -10.15 6.99
CA ARG A 291 -6.44 -9.83 6.39
C ARG A 291 -7.27 -8.89 7.25
N ASN A 292 -6.97 -8.81 8.55
CA ASN A 292 -7.62 -7.87 9.46
C ASN A 292 -6.79 -6.60 9.63
N PRO A 293 -7.06 -5.53 8.91
CA PRO A 293 -6.28 -4.30 9.01
C PRO A 293 -6.38 -3.65 10.39
N GLN A 294 -7.43 -3.94 11.13
CA GLN A 294 -7.72 -3.34 12.42
C GLN A 294 -6.94 -3.98 13.58
N GLU A 295 -6.43 -5.23 13.40
CA GLU A 295 -5.50 -5.84 14.34
C GLU A 295 -4.09 -5.25 14.27
N MET A 296 -3.80 -4.54 13.19
CA MET A 296 -2.52 -3.89 13.04
C MET A 296 -2.45 -2.70 13.98
N SER A 297 -1.92 -2.92 15.18
CA SER A 297 -1.82 -1.90 16.25
C SER A 297 -1.15 -0.59 15.80
N LYS A 298 -0.40 -0.63 14.71
CA LYS A 298 0.21 0.55 14.07
C LYS A 298 -0.79 1.37 13.25
N PHE A 299 -1.94 0.80 12.90
CA PHE A 299 -2.97 1.46 12.10
C PHE A 299 -4.23 1.79 12.87
N GLY A 300 -4.38 1.25 14.10
CA GLY A 300 -5.54 1.49 14.94
C GLY A 300 -6.88 1.23 14.23
N TYR A 301 -7.94 1.58 14.87
CA TYR A 301 -9.24 1.70 14.22
C TYR A 301 -9.28 3.07 13.55
N GLY A 302 -9.69 3.14 12.29
CA GLY A 302 -10.01 4.40 11.67
C GLY A 302 -11.10 5.11 12.49
N GLU A 303 -11.08 6.42 12.48
CA GLU A 303 -12.01 7.23 13.25
C GLU A 303 -13.44 7.10 12.75
N ASN A 304 -14.39 6.95 13.65
CA ASN A 304 -15.82 6.84 13.33
C ASN A 304 -16.46 8.18 12.91
N SER A 305 -15.69 9.25 12.82
CA SER A 305 -16.20 10.57 12.51
C SER A 305 -16.04 10.89 11.02
N TYR A 306 -17.13 11.11 10.36
CA TYR A 306 -17.16 11.63 8.98
C TYR A 306 -16.97 13.17 8.90
N ASP A 307 -16.92 13.86 10.03
CA ASP A 307 -16.80 15.32 10.13
C ASP A 307 -15.42 15.78 10.63
N ARG A 308 -14.42 14.92 10.59
CA ARG A 308 -13.08 15.24 11.08
C ARG A 308 -12.31 16.16 10.14
N ILE A 309 -11.30 16.82 10.70
CA ILE A 309 -10.34 17.60 9.94
C ILE A 309 -9.37 16.64 9.24
N ILE A 310 -9.20 16.80 7.94
CA ILE A 310 -8.29 16.02 7.11
C ILE A 310 -6.88 16.62 7.07
N GLY A 311 -5.90 15.80 6.69
CA GLY A 311 -4.51 16.23 6.54
C GLY A 311 -3.78 16.38 7.88
N THR A 312 -4.14 15.58 8.87
CA THR A 312 -3.51 15.62 10.20
C THR A 312 -2.41 14.57 10.37
N THR A 313 -2.30 13.58 9.48
CA THR A 313 -1.19 12.62 9.48
C THR A 313 0.05 13.25 8.85
N SER A 314 1.04 13.59 9.68
CA SER A 314 2.28 14.20 9.21
C SER A 314 3.28 13.20 8.63
N LEU A 315 3.19 11.92 8.98
CA LEU A 315 4.22 10.92 8.67
C LEU A 315 3.74 9.88 7.68
N LEU A 316 4.64 9.50 6.76
CA LEU A 316 4.47 8.36 5.88
C LEU A 316 4.45 7.06 6.68
N GLY A 317 3.30 6.40 6.75
CA GLY A 317 3.18 5.05 7.27
C GLY A 317 3.20 4.90 8.79
N ASN A 318 3.25 5.98 9.55
CA ASN A 318 3.13 5.93 11.00
C ASN A 318 1.80 6.51 11.46
N ASN A 319 1.03 5.67 12.06
CA ASN A 319 0.15 6.05 13.13
C ASN A 319 1.05 6.36 14.34
N ASP A 320 0.83 7.46 15.05
CA ASP A 320 1.63 7.86 16.23
C ASP A 320 1.41 6.94 17.46
N GLY A 321 0.84 5.75 17.24
CA GLY A 321 0.55 4.75 18.26
C GLY A 321 -0.72 5.02 19.06
N LYS A 322 -1.51 6.02 18.69
CA LYS A 322 -2.79 6.30 19.33
C LYS A 322 -3.91 5.49 18.67
N THR A 323 -4.76 4.90 19.45
CA THR A 323 -5.81 3.97 19.03
C THR A 323 -6.99 4.62 18.33
N ASP A 324 -7.08 5.95 18.36
CA ASP A 324 -8.18 6.76 17.86
C ASP A 324 -7.73 7.78 16.79
N THR A 325 -6.52 7.61 16.28
CA THR A 325 -5.96 8.50 15.27
C THR A 325 -6.19 8.01 13.85
N GLN A 326 -6.03 8.93 12.92
CA GLN A 326 -6.09 8.66 11.49
C GLN A 326 -5.04 7.64 11.07
N ILE A 327 -5.44 6.71 10.22
CA ILE A 327 -4.52 5.71 9.67
C ILE A 327 -3.81 6.27 8.45
N SER A 328 -2.59 5.78 8.21
CA SER A 328 -1.84 6.09 7.00
C SER A 328 -1.20 4.83 6.42
N PHE A 329 -1.39 4.61 5.14
CA PHE A 329 -0.71 3.58 4.37
C PHE A 329 -0.37 4.09 2.97
N LEU A 330 0.84 3.83 2.49
CA LEU A 330 1.37 4.39 1.23
C LEU A 330 1.30 5.92 1.17
N GLY A 331 1.34 6.60 2.30
CA GLY A 331 1.15 8.04 2.36
C GLY A 331 -0.31 8.50 2.24
N ILE A 332 -1.26 7.60 2.06
CA ILE A 332 -2.69 7.88 2.02
C ILE A 332 -3.22 7.93 3.45
N GLU A 333 -3.86 9.04 3.80
CA GLU A 333 -4.55 9.21 5.08
C GLU A 333 -5.95 8.62 5.00
N ASP A 334 -6.38 7.97 6.09
CA ASP A 334 -7.74 7.44 6.22
C ASP A 334 -8.18 6.50 5.09
N LEU A 335 -7.30 5.53 4.81
CA LEU A 335 -7.59 4.52 3.80
C LEU A 335 -8.89 3.75 4.11
N TYR A 336 -9.28 3.68 5.37
CA TYR A 336 -10.56 3.20 5.88
C TYR A 336 -10.91 3.93 7.18
N GLY A 337 -12.20 3.98 7.54
CA GLY A 337 -12.69 4.65 8.75
C GLY A 337 -13.13 6.10 8.57
N GLY A 338 -12.95 6.69 7.39
CA GLY A 338 -13.48 7.98 7.00
C GLY A 338 -14.90 7.88 6.42
N LYS A 339 -15.15 8.56 5.30
CA LYS A 339 -16.41 8.39 4.57
C LYS A 339 -16.38 7.10 3.73
N TYR A 340 -17.55 6.65 3.29
CA TYR A 340 -17.63 5.75 2.15
C TYR A 340 -17.07 6.47 0.92
N GLU A 341 -16.01 5.96 0.35
CA GLU A 341 -15.44 6.52 -0.87
C GLU A 341 -16.07 5.84 -2.09
N CYS A 342 -16.86 6.59 -2.86
CA CYS A 342 -17.39 6.09 -4.13
C CYS A 342 -16.25 5.85 -5.13
N MET A 343 -16.35 4.74 -5.87
CA MET A 343 -15.35 4.32 -6.85
C MET A 343 -15.90 4.45 -8.27
N SER A 344 -15.04 4.89 -9.21
CA SER A 344 -15.24 4.67 -10.65
C SER A 344 -14.74 3.28 -11.08
N GLY A 345 -14.97 2.93 -12.33
CA GLY A 345 -14.44 1.70 -12.92
C GLY A 345 -15.16 0.41 -12.56
N ILE A 346 -16.13 0.45 -11.67
CA ILE A 346 -16.93 -0.71 -11.29
C ILE A 346 -18.32 -0.32 -10.80
N HIS A 347 -19.32 -1.09 -11.18
CA HIS A 347 -20.65 -1.06 -10.57
C HIS A 347 -21.31 -2.44 -10.66
N SER A 348 -22.50 -2.59 -10.06
CA SER A 348 -23.23 -3.85 -10.02
C SER A 348 -24.65 -3.67 -10.53
N ASN A 349 -25.25 -4.75 -11.07
CA ASN A 349 -26.70 -4.84 -11.26
C ASN A 349 -27.35 -5.87 -10.30
N GLY A 350 -26.75 -6.04 -9.13
CA GLY A 350 -27.17 -7.04 -8.14
C GLY A 350 -26.09 -8.11 -7.95
N SER A 351 -26.07 -9.16 -8.78
CA SER A 351 -25.07 -10.23 -8.69
C SER A 351 -23.89 -10.09 -9.65
N VAL A 352 -24.06 -9.35 -10.74
CA VAL A 352 -23.02 -9.14 -11.74
C VAL A 352 -22.33 -7.81 -11.53
N TYR A 353 -21.01 -7.84 -11.45
CA TYR A 353 -20.17 -6.66 -11.46
C TYR A 353 -19.68 -6.38 -12.87
N TYR A 354 -19.78 -5.12 -13.28
CA TYR A 354 -19.27 -4.58 -14.53
C TYR A 354 -18.02 -3.78 -14.23
N ILE A 355 -16.88 -4.15 -14.82
CA ILE A 355 -15.59 -3.53 -14.61
C ILE A 355 -15.12 -2.92 -15.94
N TYR A 356 -14.86 -1.63 -15.95
CA TYR A 356 -14.62 -0.85 -17.16
C TYR A 356 -13.82 0.43 -16.83
N ASP A 357 -13.43 1.18 -17.86
CA ASP A 357 -12.81 2.49 -17.68
C ASP A 357 -13.89 3.59 -17.70
N GLY A 358 -14.01 4.38 -16.63
CA GLY A 358 -14.93 5.48 -16.50
C GLY A 358 -16.03 5.30 -15.45
N PHE A 359 -17.13 6.06 -15.58
CA PHE A 359 -18.23 6.10 -14.62
C PHE A 359 -19.60 6.11 -15.28
N GLU A 360 -20.17 4.95 -15.51
CA GLU A 360 -21.50 4.75 -16.09
C GLU A 360 -22.38 3.80 -15.23
N PRO A 361 -22.64 4.10 -13.94
CA PRO A 361 -23.20 3.13 -13.00
C PRO A 361 -24.70 2.82 -13.21
N ASP A 362 -25.43 3.64 -13.98
CA ASP A 362 -26.90 3.54 -14.12
C ASP A 362 -27.34 2.58 -15.22
N LYS A 363 -26.41 1.95 -15.94
CA LYS A 363 -26.67 1.10 -17.10
C LYS A 363 -25.49 0.18 -17.36
N VAL A 364 -25.67 -0.78 -18.28
CA VAL A 364 -24.53 -1.51 -18.85
C VAL A 364 -23.58 -0.50 -19.49
N PRO A 365 -22.26 -0.53 -19.19
CA PRO A 365 -21.30 0.42 -19.74
C PRO A 365 -21.30 0.41 -21.26
N THR A 366 -21.15 1.57 -21.88
CA THR A 366 -21.00 1.69 -23.34
C THR A 366 -19.58 1.42 -23.79
N ALA A 367 -18.60 1.63 -22.90
CA ALA A 367 -17.20 1.27 -23.14
C ALA A 367 -16.98 -0.26 -23.05
N SER A 368 -15.81 -0.71 -23.45
CA SER A 368 -15.39 -2.10 -23.24
C SER A 368 -15.38 -2.43 -21.76
N TYR A 369 -16.01 -3.52 -21.38
CA TYR A 369 -16.10 -3.97 -20.00
C TYR A 369 -15.90 -5.49 -19.90
N ARG A 370 -15.57 -5.95 -18.70
CA ARG A 370 -15.61 -7.35 -18.30
C ARG A 370 -16.58 -7.53 -17.14
N THR A 371 -17.04 -8.73 -16.93
CA THR A 371 -18.01 -9.05 -15.89
C THR A 371 -17.47 -10.08 -14.91
N VAL A 372 -17.89 -9.97 -13.65
CA VAL A 372 -17.73 -10.99 -12.63
C VAL A 372 -19.11 -11.25 -12.02
N ASP A 373 -19.67 -12.44 -12.27
CA ASP A 373 -20.94 -12.86 -11.71
C ASP A 373 -20.71 -13.59 -10.39
N VAL A 374 -21.15 -13.02 -9.28
CA VAL A 374 -21.00 -13.60 -7.95
C VAL A 374 -22.26 -14.31 -7.46
N GLY A 375 -23.27 -14.48 -8.33
CA GLY A 375 -24.49 -15.23 -8.04
C GLY A 375 -25.27 -14.74 -6.82
N GLY A 376 -25.00 -13.55 -6.36
CA GLY A 376 -25.68 -12.94 -5.22
C GLY A 376 -25.33 -13.53 -3.84
N SER A 377 -24.28 -14.31 -3.74
CA SER A 377 -23.88 -14.96 -2.48
C SER A 377 -23.19 -14.03 -1.47
N ALA A 378 -22.59 -12.93 -1.92
CA ALA A 378 -21.87 -11.98 -1.07
C ALA A 378 -22.73 -10.74 -0.78
N ARG A 379 -23.83 -10.89 -0.05
CA ARG A 379 -24.76 -9.78 0.09
C ARG A 379 -24.48 -8.86 1.26
N ASN A 380 -24.65 -9.36 2.49
CA ASN A 380 -24.42 -8.55 3.68
C ASN A 380 -23.84 -9.43 4.79
N GLY A 381 -22.65 -9.14 5.23
CA GLY A 381 -21.97 -9.88 6.27
C GLY A 381 -20.46 -9.74 6.21
N TYR A 382 -19.76 -10.38 7.14
CA TYR A 382 -18.31 -10.41 7.14
C TYR A 382 -17.77 -11.30 6.02
N ILE A 383 -16.83 -10.76 5.25
CA ILE A 383 -16.25 -11.38 4.06
C ILE A 383 -15.42 -12.60 4.47
N SER A 384 -15.78 -13.77 3.94
CA SER A 384 -15.02 -15.01 4.11
C SER A 384 -14.22 -15.41 2.88
N LYS A 385 -14.68 -15.06 1.67
CA LYS A 385 -14.00 -15.33 0.42
C LYS A 385 -14.03 -14.14 -0.51
N VAL A 386 -12.93 -13.98 -1.24
CA VAL A 386 -12.73 -12.94 -2.25
C VAL A 386 -12.37 -13.61 -3.55
N TYR A 387 -12.97 -13.20 -4.64
CA TYR A 387 -12.53 -13.54 -5.99
C TYR A 387 -11.22 -12.81 -6.29
N TRP A 388 -10.17 -13.60 -6.49
CA TRP A 388 -8.87 -13.13 -6.94
C TRP A 388 -8.75 -13.42 -8.44
N GLY A 389 -9.03 -12.42 -9.26
CA GLY A 389 -9.03 -12.57 -10.72
C GLY A 389 -7.65 -12.45 -11.33
N GLU A 390 -7.50 -12.90 -12.56
CA GLU A 390 -6.27 -12.77 -13.34
C GLU A 390 -5.89 -11.32 -13.68
N HIS A 391 -6.86 -10.40 -13.62
CA HIS A 391 -6.64 -8.95 -13.72
C HIS A 391 -6.28 -8.28 -12.38
N GLY A 392 -6.05 -9.06 -11.34
CA GLY A 392 -5.82 -8.55 -10.00
C GLY A 392 -7.10 -8.14 -9.27
N ASP A 393 -8.23 -8.70 -9.67
CA ASP A 393 -9.51 -8.43 -9.04
C ASP A 393 -9.56 -8.85 -7.59
N MET A 394 -10.29 -8.08 -6.81
CA MET A 394 -10.58 -8.37 -5.42
C MET A 394 -12.06 -8.06 -5.13
N ILE A 395 -12.91 -9.03 -5.40
CA ILE A 395 -14.37 -8.91 -5.22
C ILE A 395 -14.84 -9.91 -4.17
N PRO A 396 -15.54 -9.47 -3.12
CA PRO A 396 -16.17 -10.39 -2.17
C PRO A 396 -17.20 -11.31 -2.85
N ILE A 397 -17.06 -12.62 -2.63
CA ILE A 397 -17.95 -13.63 -3.21
C ILE A 397 -18.69 -14.47 -2.16
N LYS A 398 -18.27 -14.39 -0.89
CA LYS A 398 -18.97 -15.07 0.21
C LYS A 398 -18.83 -14.30 1.50
N VAL A 399 -19.92 -14.24 2.27
CA VAL A 399 -20.01 -13.62 3.58
C VAL A 399 -20.47 -14.66 4.61
N SER A 400 -19.55 -15.24 5.32
CA SER A 400 -19.79 -16.25 6.37
C SER A 400 -18.72 -16.18 7.47
N ALA A 401 -17.97 -15.08 7.53
CA ALA A 401 -16.94 -14.82 8.53
C ALA A 401 -17.49 -14.02 9.72
N SER A 402 -16.61 -13.54 10.57
CA SER A 402 -16.89 -12.68 11.70
C SER A 402 -15.92 -11.48 11.72
N SER A 403 -16.07 -10.59 12.68
CA SER A 403 -15.15 -9.47 12.90
C SER A 403 -13.73 -9.89 13.31
N THR A 404 -13.49 -11.17 13.53
CA THR A 404 -12.19 -11.71 13.99
C THR A 404 -11.69 -12.87 13.11
N THR A 405 -12.38 -13.19 12.04
CA THR A 405 -12.02 -14.31 11.15
C THR A 405 -11.98 -13.87 9.69
N HIS A 406 -11.12 -14.50 8.90
CA HIS A 406 -10.91 -14.22 7.49
C HIS A 406 -10.52 -12.74 7.26
N TYR A 407 -11.30 -11.98 6.48
CA TYR A 407 -11.00 -10.58 6.15
C TYR A 407 -11.45 -9.59 7.22
N CYS A 408 -12.30 -10.02 8.17
CA CYS A 408 -12.82 -9.21 9.27
C CYS A 408 -13.63 -7.97 8.84
N ASP A 409 -13.76 -7.71 7.55
CA ASP A 409 -14.45 -6.58 6.95
C ASP A 409 -15.81 -6.98 6.40
N LEU A 410 -16.74 -6.01 6.33
CA LEU A 410 -18.07 -6.25 5.76
C LEU A 410 -18.07 -6.13 4.23
N GLY A 411 -18.85 -7.02 3.61
CA GLY A 411 -19.40 -6.85 2.29
C GLY A 411 -20.86 -6.42 2.36
N SER A 412 -21.27 -5.45 1.56
CA SER A 412 -22.66 -4.99 1.45
C SER A 412 -23.04 -4.76 0.01
N VAL A 413 -23.86 -5.64 -0.54
CA VAL A 413 -24.27 -5.60 -1.95
C VAL A 413 -25.80 -5.59 -2.06
N ALA A 414 -26.36 -4.63 -2.80
CA ALA A 414 -27.78 -4.59 -3.06
C ALA A 414 -28.26 -5.78 -3.89
N ASN A 415 -29.51 -6.18 -3.68
CA ASN A 415 -30.10 -7.32 -4.35
C ASN A 415 -30.49 -7.04 -5.82
N SER A 416 -30.60 -5.77 -6.19
CA SER A 416 -31.04 -5.35 -7.52
C SER A 416 -30.71 -3.88 -7.75
N GLY A 417 -30.93 -3.41 -8.96
CA GLY A 417 -30.63 -2.04 -9.36
C GLY A 417 -29.20 -1.89 -9.87
N TRP A 418 -28.69 -0.67 -9.88
CA TRP A 418 -27.38 -0.29 -10.38
C TRP A 418 -26.60 0.50 -9.33
N PRO A 419 -26.24 -0.12 -8.18
CA PRO A 419 -25.50 0.58 -7.15
C PRO A 419 -24.05 0.84 -7.57
N VAL A 420 -23.54 2.00 -7.14
CA VAL A 420 -22.15 2.36 -7.23
C VAL A 420 -21.36 1.58 -6.19
N ALA A 421 -20.21 1.11 -6.57
CA ALA A 421 -19.29 0.48 -5.62
C ALA A 421 -18.60 1.51 -4.74
N MET A 422 -18.36 1.13 -3.49
CA MET A 422 -17.73 1.94 -2.47
C MET A 422 -16.68 1.16 -1.72
N ARG A 423 -15.59 1.81 -1.39
CA ARG A 423 -14.58 1.35 -0.45
C ARG A 423 -14.67 2.14 0.85
N SER A 424 -13.86 1.77 1.83
CA SER A 424 -13.86 2.39 3.16
C SER A 424 -15.21 2.26 3.87
N ASN A 425 -15.26 2.61 5.15
CA ASN A 425 -16.51 2.60 5.91
C ASN A 425 -16.38 3.59 7.07
N TYR A 426 -17.32 4.52 7.18
CA TYR A 426 -17.34 5.51 8.26
C TYR A 426 -17.51 4.90 9.66
N SER A 427 -18.10 3.71 9.73
CA SER A 427 -18.32 2.96 10.98
C SER A 427 -17.19 1.96 11.17
N ALA A 428 -15.98 2.44 11.43
CA ALA A 428 -14.77 1.62 11.46
C ALA A 428 -14.78 0.53 12.51
N GLY A 429 -15.42 0.67 13.63
CA GLY A 429 -15.44 -0.24 14.78
C GLY A 429 -15.48 -1.74 14.51
N GLY A 430 -14.55 -2.29 13.74
CA GLY A 430 -14.44 -3.69 13.37
C GLY A 430 -15.19 -4.11 12.09
N LYS A 431 -15.66 -3.17 11.26
CA LYS A 431 -16.48 -3.50 10.08
C LYS A 431 -15.91 -2.98 8.76
N GLY A 432 -15.13 -1.93 8.81
CA GLY A 432 -14.54 -1.32 7.65
C GLY A 432 -13.03 -1.48 7.65
N GLY A 433 -12.47 -1.92 6.56
CA GLY A 433 -11.04 -2.07 6.37
C GLY A 433 -10.69 -2.16 4.90
N ILE A 434 -9.55 -2.74 4.60
CA ILE A 434 -9.03 -2.77 3.23
C ILE A 434 -9.85 -3.65 2.28
N ALA A 435 -10.50 -4.69 2.80
CA ALA A 435 -11.36 -5.57 2.02
C ALA A 435 -12.82 -5.09 1.98
N TYR A 436 -13.17 -4.04 2.74
CA TYR A 436 -14.53 -3.52 2.70
C TYR A 436 -14.96 -3.20 1.27
N PHE A 437 -16.12 -3.71 0.91
CA PHE A 437 -16.71 -3.48 -0.40
C PHE A 437 -18.22 -3.29 -0.26
N GLY A 438 -18.69 -2.08 -0.59
CA GLY A 438 -20.10 -1.75 -0.60
C GLY A 438 -20.59 -1.52 -2.04
N ALA A 439 -21.77 -2.07 -2.39
CA ALA A 439 -22.47 -1.78 -3.61
C ALA A 439 -23.96 -1.70 -3.29
N SER A 440 -24.34 -0.69 -2.50
CA SER A 440 -25.71 -0.49 -2.03
C SER A 440 -26.21 0.95 -2.19
N THR A 441 -25.39 1.86 -2.65
CA THR A 441 -25.71 3.28 -2.88
C THR A 441 -25.82 3.54 -4.37
N TYR A 442 -26.87 4.24 -4.77
CA TYR A 442 -27.12 4.59 -6.17
C TYR A 442 -26.43 5.90 -6.56
N SER A 443 -26.16 6.07 -7.85
CA SER A 443 -25.44 7.22 -8.40
C SER A 443 -26.10 8.58 -8.15
N ASP A 444 -27.40 8.59 -7.93
CA ASP A 444 -28.22 9.77 -7.67
C ASP A 444 -28.57 9.96 -6.19
N SER A 445 -28.16 9.05 -5.31
CA SER A 445 -28.32 9.18 -3.86
C SER A 445 -27.22 10.03 -3.26
N SER A 446 -27.55 10.82 -2.24
CA SER A 446 -26.57 11.62 -1.50
C SER A 446 -26.64 11.31 -0.01
N SER A 447 -25.51 11.34 0.66
CA SER A 447 -25.42 11.13 2.11
C SER A 447 -24.19 11.86 2.67
N ALA A 448 -24.28 12.36 3.90
CA ALA A 448 -23.15 12.96 4.60
C ALA A 448 -22.01 11.96 4.80
N TYR A 449 -22.32 10.67 4.82
CA TYR A 449 -21.36 9.58 4.99
C TYR A 449 -20.65 9.18 3.69
N VAL A 450 -21.10 9.69 2.54
CA VAL A 450 -20.52 9.39 1.23
C VAL A 450 -19.60 10.53 0.82
N GLY A 451 -18.40 10.18 0.47
CA GLY A 451 -17.36 11.06 -0.02
C GLY A 451 -16.62 10.43 -1.20
N SER A 452 -15.45 10.92 -1.46
CA SER A 452 -14.57 10.41 -2.50
C SER A 452 -13.12 10.82 -2.23
N ARG A 453 -12.23 10.26 -3.02
CA ARG A 453 -10.82 10.58 -3.09
C ARG A 453 -10.44 10.76 -4.55
N ILE A 454 -9.59 11.73 -4.87
CA ILE A 454 -9.11 11.90 -6.24
C ILE A 454 -7.99 10.94 -6.57
N GLN A 455 -7.88 10.61 -7.83
CA GLN A 455 -6.75 9.91 -8.43
C GLN A 455 -6.30 10.63 -9.70
N TYR A 456 -5.10 10.27 -10.16
CA TYR A 456 -4.60 10.66 -11.47
C TYR A 456 -3.86 9.50 -12.15
N ARG A 457 -4.20 9.26 -13.41
CA ARG A 457 -3.53 8.33 -14.31
C ARG A 457 -3.24 9.02 -15.64
N GLY A 458 -2.02 9.38 -15.86
CA GLY A 458 -1.60 10.07 -17.07
C GLY A 458 -0.10 10.35 -17.01
N PRO A 459 0.42 11.12 -17.95
CA PRO A 459 1.82 11.50 -17.96
C PRO A 459 2.21 12.27 -16.69
N ILE A 460 3.30 11.86 -16.05
CA ILE A 460 3.83 12.44 -14.82
C ILE A 460 5.25 12.93 -15.11
N GLN A 461 5.48 14.22 -14.97
CA GLN A 461 6.79 14.84 -15.01
C GLN A 461 7.27 15.08 -13.57
N VAL A 462 8.41 14.52 -13.19
CA VAL A 462 9.05 14.79 -11.91
C VAL A 462 9.94 16.03 -12.05
N ILE A 463 9.71 17.02 -11.20
CA ILE A 463 10.54 18.22 -11.07
C ILE A 463 11.36 18.06 -9.80
N GLU A 464 12.68 17.96 -9.97
CA GLU A 464 13.59 17.75 -8.83
C GLU A 464 13.93 19.06 -8.10
N ASP A 465 13.85 20.22 -8.78
CA ASP A 465 14.09 21.52 -8.16
C ASP A 465 12.79 22.10 -7.58
N PRO A 466 12.65 22.22 -6.25
CA PRO A 466 11.49 22.84 -5.64
C PRO A 466 11.21 24.27 -6.13
N ALA A 467 12.24 25.05 -6.44
CA ALA A 467 12.06 26.44 -6.91
C ALA A 467 11.45 26.46 -8.32
N GLU A 468 11.89 25.57 -9.21
CA GLU A 468 11.28 25.37 -10.51
C GLU A 468 9.82 24.97 -10.37
N PHE A 469 9.53 23.96 -9.54
CA PHE A 469 8.16 23.50 -9.30
C PHE A 469 7.26 24.63 -8.76
N ILE A 470 7.74 25.41 -7.78
CA ILE A 470 6.98 26.51 -7.17
C ILE A 470 6.62 27.56 -8.24
N SER A 471 7.51 27.82 -9.19
CA SER A 471 7.31 28.81 -10.26
C SER A 471 6.20 28.44 -11.25
N LEU A 472 5.85 27.16 -11.37
CA LEU A 472 4.76 26.72 -12.23
C LEU A 472 3.40 27.21 -11.70
N PRO A 473 2.44 27.53 -12.59
CA PRO A 473 1.06 27.78 -12.16
C PRO A 473 0.45 26.49 -11.58
N VAL A 474 -0.52 26.62 -10.67
CA VAL A 474 -1.24 25.46 -10.13
C VAL A 474 -2.05 24.74 -11.22
N GLY A 475 -2.69 25.49 -12.10
CA GLY A 475 -3.27 25.00 -13.36
C GLY A 475 -4.61 24.27 -13.26
N PHE A 476 -5.17 24.06 -12.06
CA PHE A 476 -6.48 23.36 -11.84
C PHE A 476 -7.69 24.28 -11.89
#